data_fb3a05a1cb968bf519c63dba0ed69d68
#
_entry.id   fb3a05a1cb968bf519c63dba0ed69d68
#
_cell.length_a   1.000
_cell.length_b   1.000
_cell.length_c   1.000
_cell.angle_alpha   90.00
_cell.angle_beta   90.00
_cell.angle_gamma   90.00
#
_symmetry.space_group_name_H-M   'P 1'
#
loop_
_entity.id
_entity.type
_entity.pdbx_description
1 polymer ?
#
loop_
_entity_poly.entity_id
_entity_poly.type
_entity_poly.pdbx_seq_one_letter_code
_entity_poly.pdbx_strand_id
1 'polypeptide(L)'
;MIDPYETLGLERGADDQAVKAAYRKLVKAVHPDSGGEPEAFGRLQASYDLLKDPVRRKVYDNTGYDPQLADPRDLQGILKLETLVNDFILDEREPGSFDPVAAMRRKLSDDIVKSRFHILELERHRARVRQHLDRLGRRPAADILGSMLRTRSQSIADAIRSAEAQIEATEQAYTILEGYSYELERLEAAAE
;
A
#
# COMPACT_ATOMS: atom_id res chain seq x y z
N MET A 1 -8.27 16.71 -7.83
CA MET A 1 -6.90 16.24 -8.19
C MET A 1 -6.76 16.46 -9.69
N ILE A 2 -5.66 17.02 -10.17
CA ILE A 2 -5.47 17.31 -11.61
C ILE A 2 -5.02 16.02 -12.28
N ASP A 3 -5.70 15.60 -13.37
CA ASP A 3 -5.33 14.40 -14.12
C ASP A 3 -4.01 14.65 -14.89
N PRO A 4 -2.96 13.82 -14.70
CA PRO A 4 -1.68 14.00 -15.38
C PRO A 4 -1.77 13.78 -16.90
N TYR A 5 -2.71 12.98 -17.39
CA TYR A 5 -2.95 12.82 -18.81
C TYR A 5 -3.56 14.09 -19.43
N GLU A 6 -4.58 14.69 -18.77
CA GLU A 6 -5.15 15.96 -19.19
C GLU A 6 -4.10 17.08 -19.18
N THR A 7 -3.22 17.11 -18.16
CA THR A 7 -2.14 18.10 -18.07
C THR A 7 -1.18 18.01 -19.26
N LEU A 8 -0.92 16.80 -19.77
CA LEU A 8 -0.09 16.58 -20.96
C LEU A 8 -0.89 16.61 -22.27
N GLY A 9 -2.23 16.78 -22.21
CA GLY A 9 -3.11 16.76 -23.39
C GLY A 9 -3.14 15.38 -24.07
N LEU A 10 -3.10 14.30 -23.27
CA LEU A 10 -3.08 12.92 -23.72
C LEU A 10 -4.33 12.17 -23.23
N GLU A 11 -4.69 11.11 -23.95
CA GLU A 11 -5.68 10.16 -23.49
C GLU A 11 -5.02 9.10 -22.57
N ARG A 12 -5.81 8.50 -21.69
CA ARG A 12 -5.36 7.37 -20.86
C ARG A 12 -4.95 6.21 -21.77
N GLY A 13 -3.79 5.60 -21.45
CA GLY A 13 -3.23 4.55 -22.29
C GLY A 13 -2.23 5.02 -23.35
N ALA A 14 -1.96 6.33 -23.45
CA ALA A 14 -0.90 6.85 -24.32
C ALA A 14 0.44 6.14 -24.04
N ASP A 15 1.22 5.82 -25.06
CA ASP A 15 2.51 5.16 -24.89
C ASP A 15 3.60 6.10 -24.35
N ASP A 16 4.73 5.54 -23.94
CA ASP A 16 5.85 6.30 -23.37
C ASP A 16 6.44 7.31 -24.36
N GLN A 17 6.31 7.06 -25.66
CA GLN A 17 6.80 7.98 -26.69
C GLN A 17 5.87 9.19 -26.80
N ALA A 18 4.56 8.97 -26.75
CA ALA A 18 3.57 10.04 -26.70
C ALA A 18 3.74 10.92 -25.45
N VAL A 19 3.95 10.32 -24.28
CA VAL A 19 4.21 11.05 -23.01
C VAL A 19 5.46 11.94 -23.16
N LYS A 20 6.56 11.39 -23.64
CA LYS A 20 7.80 12.17 -23.87
C LYS A 20 7.64 13.28 -24.91
N ALA A 21 6.91 13.01 -26.00
CA ALA A 21 6.67 13.99 -27.05
C ALA A 21 5.79 15.15 -26.56
N ALA A 22 4.69 14.85 -25.86
CA ALA A 22 3.79 15.84 -25.27
C ALA A 22 4.54 16.74 -24.28
N TYR A 23 5.30 16.16 -23.37
CA TYR A 23 6.11 16.91 -22.41
C TYR A 23 7.09 17.87 -23.12
N ARG A 24 7.88 17.38 -24.09
CA ARG A 24 8.83 18.23 -24.85
C ARG A 24 8.18 19.37 -25.57
N LYS A 25 6.96 19.19 -26.04
CA LYS A 25 6.18 20.24 -26.72
C LYS A 25 5.71 21.30 -25.72
N LEU A 26 5.13 20.85 -24.59
CA LEU A 26 4.51 21.76 -23.61
C LEU A 26 5.54 22.48 -22.75
N VAL A 27 6.65 21.83 -22.37
CA VAL A 27 7.69 22.43 -21.53
C VAL A 27 8.24 23.72 -22.15
N LYS A 28 8.37 23.79 -23.46
CA LYS A 28 8.84 25.00 -24.17
C LYS A 28 7.87 26.16 -24.06
N ALA A 29 6.57 25.88 -23.94
CA ALA A 29 5.54 26.90 -23.85
C ALA A 29 5.33 27.43 -22.42
N VAL A 30 5.58 26.59 -21.40
CA VAL A 30 5.34 26.94 -19.99
C VAL A 30 6.62 27.15 -19.17
N HIS A 31 7.79 27.14 -19.81
CA HIS A 31 9.07 27.32 -19.11
C HIS A 31 9.17 28.73 -18.50
N PRO A 32 9.60 28.88 -17.23
CA PRO A 32 9.74 30.18 -16.58
C PRO A 32 10.60 31.17 -17.37
N ASP A 33 11.70 30.71 -18.00
CA ASP A 33 12.58 31.56 -18.83
C ASP A 33 11.90 32.07 -20.10
N SER A 34 10.78 31.45 -20.49
CA SER A 34 9.96 31.88 -21.64
C SER A 34 8.73 32.65 -21.23
N GLY A 35 8.63 33.07 -19.97
CA GLY A 35 7.50 33.84 -19.41
C GLY A 35 6.32 32.96 -18.97
N GLY A 36 6.52 31.63 -18.84
CA GLY A 36 5.51 30.70 -18.32
C GLY A 36 5.31 30.82 -16.80
N GLU A 37 4.12 30.45 -16.35
CA GLU A 37 3.80 30.46 -14.91
C GLU A 37 4.52 29.30 -14.19
N PRO A 38 5.25 29.57 -13.06
CA PRO A 38 5.96 28.55 -12.30
C PRO A 38 5.05 27.39 -11.83
N GLU A 39 3.80 27.69 -11.49
CA GLU A 39 2.83 26.68 -11.07
C GLU A 39 2.40 25.75 -12.22
N ALA A 40 2.22 26.31 -13.42
CA ALA A 40 1.90 25.51 -14.63
C ALA A 40 3.07 24.59 -15.00
N PHE A 41 4.29 25.12 -14.90
CA PHE A 41 5.50 24.32 -15.10
C PHE A 41 5.63 23.21 -14.07
N GLY A 42 5.42 23.52 -12.77
CA GLY A 42 5.46 22.52 -11.70
C GLY A 42 4.43 21.40 -11.89
N ARG A 43 3.20 21.75 -12.28
CA ARG A 43 2.15 20.74 -12.61
C ARG A 43 2.53 19.87 -13.80
N LEU A 44 3.06 20.47 -14.87
CA LEU A 44 3.52 19.73 -16.05
C LEU A 44 4.66 18.77 -15.71
N GLN A 45 5.63 19.24 -14.93
CA GLN A 45 6.76 18.44 -14.47
C GLN A 45 6.31 17.24 -13.64
N ALA A 46 5.45 17.48 -12.63
CA ALA A 46 4.91 16.42 -11.77
C ALA A 46 4.14 15.36 -12.58
N SER A 47 3.31 15.80 -13.52
CA SER A 47 2.55 14.90 -14.41
C SER A 47 3.47 14.04 -15.28
N TYR A 48 4.52 14.63 -15.85
CA TYR A 48 5.51 13.89 -16.61
C TYR A 48 6.29 12.90 -15.76
N ASP A 49 6.73 13.31 -14.55
CA ASP A 49 7.48 12.47 -13.63
C ASP A 49 6.67 11.26 -13.16
N LEU A 50 5.36 11.41 -13.03
CA LEU A 50 4.45 10.31 -12.75
C LEU A 50 4.36 9.34 -13.95
N LEU A 51 4.04 9.85 -15.14
CA LEU A 51 3.73 9.02 -16.31
C LEU A 51 4.96 8.38 -16.95
N LYS A 52 6.17 8.91 -16.72
CA LYS A 52 7.42 8.31 -17.22
C LYS A 52 7.89 7.08 -16.43
N ASP A 53 7.45 6.93 -15.18
CA ASP A 53 7.76 5.78 -14.33
C ASP A 53 6.68 4.70 -14.50
N PRO A 54 7.02 3.51 -15.07
CA PRO A 54 6.02 2.49 -15.37
C PRO A 54 5.30 1.95 -14.12
N VAL A 55 6.02 1.87 -12.99
CA VAL A 55 5.46 1.36 -11.73
C VAL A 55 4.49 2.39 -11.15
N ARG A 56 4.93 3.64 -11.07
CA ARG A 56 4.14 4.74 -10.55
C ARG A 56 2.91 5.01 -11.41
N ARG A 57 3.07 4.97 -12.75
CA ARG A 57 1.98 5.09 -13.71
C ARG A 57 0.95 3.98 -13.54
N LYS A 58 1.39 2.72 -13.41
CA LYS A 58 0.49 1.59 -13.21
C LYS A 58 -0.35 1.73 -11.93
N VAL A 59 0.25 2.20 -10.83
CA VAL A 59 -0.49 2.46 -9.59
C VAL A 59 -1.51 3.58 -9.81
N TYR A 60 -1.11 4.67 -10.46
CA TYR A 60 -2.03 5.77 -10.78
C TYR A 60 -3.18 5.33 -11.69
N ASP A 61 -2.90 4.54 -12.74
CA ASP A 61 -3.91 4.05 -13.68
C ASP A 61 -4.96 3.15 -12.98
N ASN A 62 -4.53 2.37 -11.97
CA ASN A 62 -5.41 1.48 -11.22
C ASN A 62 -6.17 2.18 -10.09
N THR A 63 -5.55 3.16 -9.43
CA THR A 63 -6.07 3.74 -8.18
C THR A 63 -6.51 5.19 -8.29
N GLY A 64 -6.09 5.89 -9.37
CA GLY A 64 -6.24 7.35 -9.48
C GLY A 64 -5.33 8.15 -8.55
N TYR A 65 -4.36 7.50 -7.90
CA TYR A 65 -3.53 8.06 -6.84
C TYR A 65 -2.04 8.03 -7.21
N ASP A 66 -1.32 9.15 -6.93
CA ASP A 66 0.11 9.23 -7.18
C ASP A 66 0.92 8.73 -5.97
N PRO A 67 1.68 7.63 -6.10
CA PRO A 67 2.44 7.05 -5.00
C PRO A 67 3.52 7.96 -4.39
N GLN A 68 4.01 8.95 -5.12
CA GLN A 68 5.06 9.85 -4.60
C GLN A 68 4.51 11.07 -3.87
N LEU A 69 3.24 11.40 -4.09
CA LEU A 69 2.55 12.45 -3.32
C LEU A 69 1.96 11.90 -2.02
N ALA A 70 2.00 10.58 -1.87
CA ALA A 70 1.55 9.87 -0.71
C ALA A 70 2.69 9.59 0.26
N ASP A 71 2.38 9.52 1.54
CA ASP A 71 3.22 8.82 2.51
C ASP A 71 3.47 7.39 1.97
N PRO A 72 4.70 6.86 2.00
CA PRO A 72 4.99 5.47 1.64
C PRO A 72 4.08 4.43 2.32
N ARG A 73 3.53 4.77 3.50
CA ARG A 73 2.54 3.99 4.23
C ARG A 73 1.21 3.92 3.50
N ASP A 74 0.76 5.03 2.90
CA ASP A 74 -0.48 5.07 2.13
C ASP A 74 -0.41 4.16 0.92
N LEU A 75 0.75 4.11 0.25
CA LEU A 75 0.96 3.22 -0.89
C LEU A 75 0.78 1.74 -0.51
N GLN A 76 1.34 1.31 0.62
CA GLN A 76 1.19 -0.06 1.09
C GLN A 76 -0.26 -0.38 1.47
N GLY A 77 -0.96 0.57 2.08
CA GLY A 77 -2.39 0.49 2.37
C GLY A 77 -3.24 0.34 1.09
N ILE A 78 -2.94 1.13 0.07
CA ILE A 78 -3.61 1.06 -1.24
C ILE A 78 -3.40 -0.30 -1.92
N LEU A 79 -2.17 -0.81 -1.95
CA LEU A 79 -1.87 -2.13 -2.51
C LEU A 79 -2.61 -3.26 -1.77
N LYS A 80 -2.74 -3.14 -0.44
CA LYS A 80 -3.53 -4.06 0.37
C LYS A 80 -5.02 -3.98 0.01
N LEU A 81 -5.55 -2.78 -0.20
CA LEU A 81 -6.93 -2.57 -0.63
C LEU A 81 -7.19 -3.10 -2.03
N GLU A 82 -6.28 -2.91 -2.98
CA GLU A 82 -6.42 -3.44 -4.35
C GLU A 82 -6.67 -4.95 -4.30
N THR A 83 -5.90 -5.69 -3.48
CA THR A 83 -6.10 -7.13 -3.31
C THR A 83 -7.49 -7.45 -2.74
N LEU A 84 -7.92 -6.72 -1.70
CA LEU A 84 -9.23 -6.95 -1.07
C LEU A 84 -10.39 -6.58 -1.98
N VAL A 85 -10.28 -5.48 -2.72
CA VAL A 85 -11.31 -5.05 -3.67
C VAL A 85 -11.50 -6.13 -4.75
N ASN A 86 -10.42 -6.71 -5.28
CA ASN A 86 -10.53 -7.80 -6.24
C ASN A 86 -11.24 -9.02 -5.64
N ASP A 87 -10.93 -9.39 -4.39
CA ASP A 87 -11.59 -10.52 -3.71
C ASP A 87 -13.10 -10.29 -3.51
N PHE A 88 -13.51 -9.06 -3.21
CA PHE A 88 -14.91 -8.72 -2.92
C PHE A 88 -15.73 -8.35 -4.15
N ILE A 89 -15.13 -7.81 -5.22
CA ILE A 89 -15.81 -7.53 -6.50
C ILE A 89 -16.13 -8.82 -7.24
N LEU A 90 -15.31 -9.86 -7.08
CA LEU A 90 -15.55 -11.18 -7.68
C LEU A 90 -16.55 -12.04 -6.87
N ASP A 91 -17.10 -11.50 -5.78
CA ASP A 91 -18.17 -12.16 -5.02
C ASP A 91 -19.44 -12.23 -5.88
N GLU A 92 -20.03 -13.40 -5.98
CA GLU A 92 -21.23 -13.68 -6.83
C GLU A 92 -22.52 -13.11 -6.25
N ARG A 93 -22.50 -12.47 -5.07
CA ARG A 93 -23.69 -11.85 -4.46
C ARG A 93 -24.11 -10.61 -5.23
N GLU A 94 -25.44 -10.44 -5.35
CA GLU A 94 -26.03 -9.28 -5.99
C GLU A 94 -25.59 -7.97 -5.32
N PRO A 95 -25.19 -6.95 -6.11
CA PRO A 95 -24.90 -5.62 -5.59
C PRO A 95 -26.07 -5.07 -4.78
N GLY A 96 -25.78 -4.47 -3.63
CA GLY A 96 -26.84 -3.98 -2.71
C GLY A 96 -27.34 -5.00 -1.70
N SER A 97 -27.13 -6.32 -1.91
CA SER A 97 -27.54 -7.37 -0.98
C SER A 97 -26.65 -7.49 0.26
N PHE A 98 -25.42 -7.00 0.19
CA PHE A 98 -24.46 -6.98 1.30
C PHE A 98 -23.56 -5.75 1.22
N ASP A 99 -22.95 -5.37 2.34
CA ASP A 99 -22.00 -4.26 2.41
C ASP A 99 -20.56 -4.76 2.25
N PRO A 100 -19.94 -4.62 1.06
CA PRO A 100 -18.56 -5.03 0.83
C PRO A 100 -17.56 -4.17 1.60
N VAL A 101 -17.86 -2.88 1.85
CA VAL A 101 -16.98 -1.98 2.60
C VAL A 101 -16.90 -2.42 4.07
N ALA A 102 -18.04 -2.73 4.69
CA ALA A 102 -18.08 -3.27 6.05
C ALA A 102 -17.39 -4.64 6.14
N ALA A 103 -17.53 -5.48 5.12
CA ALA A 103 -16.88 -6.79 5.07
C ALA A 103 -15.35 -6.64 4.95
N MET A 104 -14.86 -5.74 4.10
CA MET A 104 -13.43 -5.43 3.98
C MET A 104 -12.86 -4.87 5.29
N ARG A 105 -13.56 -3.92 5.94
CA ARG A 105 -13.15 -3.39 7.26
C ARG A 105 -13.03 -4.50 8.31
N ARG A 106 -14.03 -5.40 8.38
CA ARG A 106 -14.00 -6.54 9.30
C ARG A 106 -12.79 -7.42 9.04
N LYS A 107 -12.54 -7.76 7.78
CA LYS A 107 -11.39 -8.58 7.38
C LYS A 107 -10.06 -7.94 7.79
N LEU A 108 -9.88 -6.63 7.54
CA LEU A 108 -8.67 -5.90 7.94
C LEU A 108 -8.51 -5.88 9.47
N SER A 109 -9.59 -5.64 10.22
CA SER A 109 -9.56 -5.68 11.68
C SER A 109 -9.16 -7.06 12.21
N ASP A 110 -9.72 -8.13 11.66
CA ASP A 110 -9.37 -9.50 12.03
C ASP A 110 -7.89 -9.81 11.72
N ASP A 111 -7.40 -9.35 10.57
CA ASP A 111 -6.00 -9.55 10.15
C ASP A 111 -5.03 -8.79 11.08
N ILE A 112 -5.39 -7.58 11.52
CA ILE A 112 -4.61 -6.82 12.53
C ILE A 112 -4.54 -7.60 13.85
N VAL A 113 -5.67 -8.08 14.35
CA VAL A 113 -5.74 -8.86 15.61
C VAL A 113 -4.89 -10.12 15.52
N LYS A 114 -5.00 -10.88 14.43
CA LYS A 114 -4.20 -12.09 14.19
C LYS A 114 -2.70 -11.79 14.14
N SER A 115 -2.32 -10.73 13.43
CA SER A 115 -0.92 -10.33 13.30
C SER A 115 -0.32 -9.87 14.64
N ARG A 116 -1.08 -9.11 15.44
CA ARG A 116 -0.65 -8.72 16.80
C ARG A 116 -0.46 -9.94 17.71
N PHE A 117 -1.37 -10.91 17.64
CA PHE A 117 -1.22 -12.16 18.39
C PHE A 117 0.03 -12.94 17.96
N HIS A 118 0.28 -13.03 16.64
CA HIS A 118 1.47 -13.67 16.11
C HIS A 118 2.77 -13.00 16.57
N ILE A 119 2.81 -11.68 16.64
CA ILE A 119 3.95 -10.93 17.20
C ILE A 119 4.21 -11.32 18.66
N LEU A 120 3.17 -11.39 19.48
CA LEU A 120 3.31 -11.82 20.88
C LEU A 120 3.91 -13.23 21.01
N GLU A 121 3.53 -14.16 20.13
CA GLU A 121 4.13 -15.50 20.11
C GLU A 121 5.60 -15.46 19.71
N LEU A 122 5.95 -14.69 18.67
CA LEU A 122 7.33 -14.50 18.22
C LEU A 122 8.20 -13.88 19.34
N GLU A 123 7.70 -12.88 20.05
CA GLU A 123 8.40 -12.27 21.18
C GLU A 123 8.66 -13.27 22.31
N ARG A 124 7.67 -14.10 22.64
CA ARG A 124 7.84 -15.19 23.63
C ARG A 124 8.90 -16.20 23.19
N HIS A 125 8.90 -16.57 21.90
CA HIS A 125 9.90 -17.48 21.35
C HIS A 125 11.29 -16.84 21.38
N ARG A 126 11.41 -15.58 21.01
CA ARG A 126 12.68 -14.82 21.05
C ARG A 126 13.22 -14.72 22.47
N ALA A 127 12.36 -14.42 23.45
CA ALA A 127 12.73 -14.36 24.86
C ALA A 127 13.26 -15.73 25.35
N ARG A 128 12.63 -16.82 24.96
CA ARG A 128 13.06 -18.19 25.30
C ARG A 128 14.44 -18.51 24.69
N VAL A 129 14.67 -18.16 23.42
CA VAL A 129 15.97 -18.33 22.76
C VAL A 129 17.06 -17.56 23.50
N ARG A 130 16.79 -16.31 23.93
CA ARG A 130 17.72 -15.50 24.72
C ARG A 130 18.03 -16.12 26.07
N GLN A 131 17.03 -16.62 26.79
CA GLN A 131 17.23 -17.30 28.07
C GLN A 131 18.12 -18.55 27.93
N HIS A 132 18.01 -19.31 26.85
CA HIS A 132 18.91 -20.43 26.59
C HIS A 132 20.34 -19.96 26.27
N LEU A 133 20.48 -18.86 25.49
CA LEU A 133 21.78 -18.28 25.20
C LEU A 133 22.50 -17.80 26.48
N ASP A 134 21.77 -17.16 27.39
CA ASP A 134 22.31 -16.63 28.65
C ASP A 134 22.75 -17.74 29.64
N ARG A 135 22.19 -18.95 29.49
CA ARG A 135 22.51 -20.12 30.31
C ARG A 135 23.59 -21.02 29.74
N LEU A 136 24.15 -20.68 28.57
CA LEU A 136 25.26 -21.41 27.98
C LEU A 136 26.55 -21.20 28.83
N GLY A 137 26.88 -22.18 29.67
CA GLY A 137 27.92 -22.08 30.69
C GLY A 137 29.36 -22.16 30.14
N ARG A 138 29.63 -22.89 29.08
CA ARG A 138 30.99 -23.05 28.50
C ARG A 138 30.98 -22.73 27.03
N ARG A 139 31.88 -21.83 26.64
CA ARG A 139 32.07 -21.44 25.24
C ARG A 139 33.34 -22.07 24.69
N PRO A 140 33.25 -23.05 23.78
CA PRO A 140 34.43 -23.57 23.08
C PRO A 140 35.01 -22.47 22.14
N ALA A 141 36.24 -22.70 21.65
CA ALA A 141 36.91 -21.75 20.73
C ALA A 141 36.04 -21.44 19.48
N ALA A 142 35.24 -22.42 19.01
CA ALA A 142 34.21 -22.22 17.99
C ALA A 142 32.82 -22.33 18.65
N ASP A 143 32.20 -21.18 18.97
CA ASP A 143 30.88 -21.10 19.63
C ASP A 143 29.74 -21.34 18.61
N ILE A 144 29.66 -22.57 18.09
CA ILE A 144 28.68 -22.95 17.06
C ILE A 144 27.25 -22.82 17.61
N LEU A 145 26.97 -23.38 18.78
CA LEU A 145 25.63 -23.37 19.38
C LEU A 145 25.17 -21.96 19.72
N GLY A 146 26.03 -21.15 20.34
CA GLY A 146 25.73 -19.75 20.62
C GLY A 146 25.50 -18.94 19.35
N SER A 147 26.26 -19.20 18.27
CA SER A 147 26.05 -18.58 16.98
C SER A 147 24.69 -18.95 16.39
N MET A 148 24.29 -20.23 16.43
CA MET A 148 22.97 -20.68 15.96
C MET A 148 21.82 -20.00 16.73
N LEU A 149 21.93 -19.90 18.05
CA LEU A 149 20.90 -19.23 18.86
C LEU A 149 20.81 -17.73 18.58
N ARG A 150 21.94 -17.04 18.39
CA ARG A 150 21.97 -15.63 17.99
C ARG A 150 21.33 -15.43 16.63
N THR A 151 21.67 -16.25 15.64
CA THR A 151 21.06 -16.21 14.30
C THR A 151 19.56 -16.45 14.38
N ARG A 152 19.11 -17.44 15.17
CA ARG A 152 17.68 -17.69 15.38
C ARG A 152 16.97 -16.51 16.04
N SER A 153 17.57 -15.91 17.06
CA SER A 153 17.02 -14.71 17.71
C SER A 153 16.91 -13.53 16.75
N GLN A 154 17.88 -13.38 15.83
CA GLN A 154 17.84 -12.34 14.80
C GLN A 154 16.75 -12.61 13.77
N SER A 155 16.63 -13.85 13.24
CA SER A 155 15.55 -14.21 12.30
C SER A 155 14.16 -13.95 12.88
N ILE A 156 13.96 -14.22 14.18
CA ILE A 156 12.68 -13.92 14.85
C ILE A 156 12.47 -12.40 14.94
N ALA A 157 13.53 -11.62 15.22
CA ALA A 157 13.42 -10.16 15.25
C ALA A 157 13.04 -9.59 13.86
N ASP A 158 13.58 -10.16 12.79
CA ASP A 158 13.27 -9.77 11.42
C ASP A 158 11.82 -10.10 11.07
N ALA A 159 11.33 -11.27 11.49
CA ALA A 159 9.93 -11.68 11.33
C ALA A 159 8.97 -10.75 12.09
N ILE A 160 9.33 -10.31 13.30
CA ILE A 160 8.54 -9.33 14.06
C ILE A 160 8.45 -8.01 13.29
N ARG A 161 9.57 -7.45 12.81
CA ARG A 161 9.57 -6.20 12.04
C ARG A 161 8.74 -6.31 10.76
N SER A 162 8.81 -7.45 10.09
CA SER A 162 7.97 -7.70 8.89
C SER A 162 6.48 -7.74 9.23
N ALA A 163 6.11 -8.36 10.37
CA ALA A 163 4.72 -8.40 10.82
C ALA A 163 4.22 -7.02 11.28
N GLU A 164 5.05 -6.22 11.94
CA GLU A 164 4.75 -4.83 12.30
C GLU A 164 4.48 -3.96 11.06
N ALA A 165 5.33 -4.05 10.04
CA ALA A 165 5.13 -3.33 8.79
C ALA A 165 3.83 -3.76 8.05
N GLN A 166 3.46 -5.05 8.14
CA GLN A 166 2.18 -5.53 7.61
C GLN A 166 0.98 -4.98 8.38
N ILE A 167 1.10 -4.83 9.70
CA ILE A 167 0.05 -4.20 10.52
C ILE A 167 -0.12 -2.73 10.10
N GLU A 168 0.96 -1.97 9.98
CA GLU A 168 0.90 -0.56 9.56
C GLU A 168 0.19 -0.42 8.21
N ALA A 169 0.55 -1.25 7.22
CA ALA A 169 -0.11 -1.26 5.92
C ALA A 169 -1.62 -1.61 6.02
N THR A 170 -1.97 -2.53 6.92
CA THR A 170 -3.35 -2.95 7.13
C THR A 170 -4.16 -1.89 7.86
N GLU A 171 -3.58 -1.20 8.85
CA GLU A 171 -4.19 -0.07 9.55
C GLU A 171 -4.42 1.10 8.60
N GLN A 172 -3.48 1.38 7.71
CA GLN A 172 -3.63 2.41 6.70
C GLN A 172 -4.74 2.08 5.69
N ALA A 173 -4.81 0.82 5.22
CA ALA A 173 -5.91 0.34 4.40
C ALA A 173 -7.27 0.50 5.09
N TYR A 174 -7.34 0.21 6.39
CA TYR A 174 -8.55 0.40 7.18
C TYR A 174 -8.94 1.88 7.25
N THR A 175 -8.00 2.77 7.52
CA THR A 175 -8.23 4.23 7.59
C THR A 175 -8.75 4.78 6.27
N ILE A 176 -8.21 4.32 5.13
CA ILE A 176 -8.73 4.72 3.81
C ILE A 176 -10.19 4.32 3.66
N LEU A 177 -10.57 3.11 4.10
CA LEU A 177 -11.96 2.64 4.01
C LEU A 177 -12.92 3.39 4.94
N GLU A 178 -12.45 4.03 6.02
CA GLU A 178 -13.33 4.80 6.93
C GLU A 178 -14.05 5.95 6.20
N GLY A 179 -13.45 6.47 5.13
CA GLY A 179 -14.05 7.52 4.30
C GLY A 179 -15.18 7.06 3.37
N TYR A 180 -15.47 5.77 3.29
CA TYR A 180 -16.45 5.21 2.37
C TYR A 180 -17.66 4.64 3.11
N SER A 181 -18.85 4.78 2.52
CA SER A 181 -20.08 4.10 2.92
C SER A 181 -20.66 3.35 1.73
N TYR A 182 -21.40 2.28 1.99
CA TYR A 182 -22.07 1.49 0.95
C TYR A 182 -23.59 1.51 1.20
N GLU A 183 -24.36 1.83 0.16
CA GLU A 183 -25.82 1.83 0.22
C GLU A 183 -26.34 0.43 -0.08
N LEU A 184 -27.07 -0.14 0.87
CA LEU A 184 -27.78 -1.40 0.70
C LEU A 184 -29.14 -1.13 0.07
N GLU A 185 -29.57 -2.00 -0.84
CA GLU A 185 -30.95 -1.99 -1.31
C GLU A 185 -31.89 -2.25 -0.12
N ARG A 186 -32.86 -1.36 0.08
CA ARG A 186 -33.94 -1.62 1.02
C ARG A 186 -34.77 -2.77 0.44
N LEU A 187 -34.68 -3.95 1.05
CA LEU A 187 -35.68 -4.96 0.86
C LEU A 187 -37.02 -4.31 1.29
N GLU A 188 -37.81 -3.86 0.33
CA GLU A 188 -39.22 -3.56 0.62
C GLU A 188 -39.81 -4.84 1.18
N ALA A 189 -40.10 -4.78 2.47
CA ALA A 189 -40.81 -5.85 3.11
C ALA A 189 -42.14 -5.99 2.32
N ALA A 190 -42.24 -7.07 1.55
CA ALA A 190 -43.48 -7.50 0.98
C ALA A 190 -44.47 -7.71 2.17
N ALA A 191 -45.24 -6.66 2.45
CA ALA A 191 -46.37 -6.74 3.33
C ALA A 191 -47.53 -7.27 2.46
N GLU A 192 -47.78 -8.55 2.52
CA GLU A 192 -49.08 -9.14 2.30
C GLU A 192 -49.56 -9.82 3.58
#